data_791caff9e29aafe7f41d2f995c2a298c
#
_entry.id   791caff9e29aafe7f41d2f995c2a298c
#
_cell.length_a   1.000
_cell.length_b   1.000
_cell.length_c   1.000
_cell.angle_alpha   90.00
_cell.angle_beta   90.00
_cell.angle_gamma   90.00
#
_symmetry.space_group_name_H-M   'P 1'
#
loop_
_entity.id
_entity.type
_entity.pdbx_description
1 polymer ?
#
loop_
_entity_poly.entity_id
_entity_poly.type
_entity_poly.pdbx_seq_one_letter_code
_entity_poly.pdbx_strand_id
1 'polypeptide(L)'
;LQAFRFRDRSLAAKIIGKIKEYDVKATFMHVCGTHQDTLLRYGLDSMLEQVNVKIKAGPGCPVCVTPPEEYEEAITLAEKGVIITGYGDVIKSPGYDRSLLDVRAKGCDVRIVYSVSDAVNMALKTDKEVVFMAVGFETTAPSTASTILNDPPENFSILTCHRYIPPALQELLRLGELKLDGLIQPGHVSTIIGLTPYEKLLEEFNIPQVVAGFEPLDILMAVLMLVKQIHEGTPRVDNEYVRSVKPEGNLKALNMINQVFYPSKVHWRGFPEIEGSGMKIKPEYQEYDARLKFEDLLKDLNRGEFMEPKGCLCGEVLRGVVDPEECPLFSVRCTPQSPVGPCMVSIEGTCQIEYRYRKTVKQVKR
;
A
#
# COMPACT_ATOMS: atom_id res chain seq x y z
N LEU A 1 27.93 17.30 7.68
CA LEU A 1 26.53 17.77 7.61
C LEU A 1 26.10 18.25 6.22
N GLN A 2 27.02 18.51 5.27
CA GLN A 2 26.66 18.87 3.89
C GLN A 2 26.26 17.67 3.00
N ALA A 3 26.53 16.44 3.41
CA ALA A 3 26.32 15.22 2.61
C ALA A 3 24.86 14.77 2.48
N PHE A 4 23.91 15.37 3.22
CA PHE A 4 22.49 14.93 3.27
C PHE A 4 21.51 16.06 2.92
N ARG A 5 21.71 16.74 1.78
CA ARG A 5 20.81 17.79 1.29
C ARG A 5 19.78 17.24 0.28
N PHE A 6 18.97 16.27 0.68
CA PHE A 6 17.97 15.65 -0.20
C PHE A 6 16.79 16.58 -0.57
N ARG A 7 16.78 17.85 -0.09
CA ARG A 7 15.77 18.88 -0.37
C ARG A 7 16.38 20.14 -0.99
N ASP A 8 17.51 20.02 -1.65
CA ASP A 8 18.21 21.15 -2.28
C ASP A 8 17.56 21.51 -3.63
N ARG A 9 16.98 22.72 -3.71
CA ARG A 9 16.31 23.22 -4.91
C ARG A 9 17.25 23.37 -6.11
N SER A 10 18.51 23.75 -5.87
CA SER A 10 19.50 23.90 -6.94
C SER A 10 19.84 22.57 -7.58
N LEU A 11 20.00 21.51 -6.75
CA LEU A 11 20.22 20.16 -7.24
C LEU A 11 18.97 19.63 -7.96
N ALA A 12 17.77 19.87 -7.44
CA ALA A 12 16.52 19.50 -8.11
C ALA A 12 16.42 20.13 -9.52
N ALA A 13 16.71 21.42 -9.64
CA ALA A 13 16.71 22.11 -10.95
C ALA A 13 17.74 21.52 -11.92
N LYS A 14 18.95 21.14 -11.42
CA LYS A 14 19.97 20.48 -12.25
C LYS A 14 19.51 19.10 -12.73
N ILE A 15 18.88 18.30 -11.87
CA ILE A 15 18.34 16.98 -12.24
C ILE A 15 17.23 17.12 -13.30
N ILE A 16 16.28 18.04 -13.10
CA ILE A 16 15.23 18.33 -14.08
C ILE A 16 15.84 18.79 -15.42
N GLY A 17 16.86 19.68 -15.38
CA GLY A 17 17.59 20.09 -16.58
C GLY A 17 18.22 18.89 -17.30
N LYS A 18 18.79 17.95 -16.52
CA LYS A 18 19.38 16.73 -17.10
C LYS A 18 18.35 15.80 -17.70
N ILE A 19 17.17 15.61 -17.04
CA ILE A 19 16.04 14.86 -17.61
C ILE A 19 15.60 15.47 -18.95
N LYS A 20 15.51 16.80 -19.03
CA LYS A 20 15.14 17.51 -20.23
C LYS A 20 16.09 17.28 -21.41
N GLU A 21 17.41 17.17 -21.13
CA GLU A 21 18.44 16.92 -22.16
C GLU A 21 18.24 15.59 -22.91
N TYR A 22 17.65 14.58 -22.26
CA TYR A 22 17.35 13.29 -22.89
C TYR A 22 16.18 13.34 -23.88
N ASP A 23 15.31 14.36 -23.80
CA ASP A 23 14.12 14.56 -24.64
C ASP A 23 13.23 13.31 -24.76
N VAL A 24 13.06 12.61 -23.64
CA VAL A 24 12.24 11.39 -23.53
C VAL A 24 10.83 11.76 -23.07
N LYS A 25 9.80 11.30 -23.79
CA LYS A 25 8.41 11.34 -23.33
C LYS A 25 8.08 10.01 -22.69
N ALA A 26 7.74 10.01 -21.39
CA ALA A 26 7.48 8.79 -20.64
C ALA A 26 6.38 8.94 -19.60
N THR A 27 5.75 7.80 -19.27
CA THR A 27 4.81 7.66 -18.15
C THR A 27 5.35 6.59 -17.21
N PHE A 28 5.69 7.00 -16.00
CA PHE A 28 6.13 6.10 -14.93
C PHE A 28 5.04 5.91 -13.88
N MET A 29 5.08 4.78 -13.19
CA MET A 29 4.20 4.54 -12.04
C MET A 29 5.04 4.28 -10.80
N HIS A 30 4.67 4.94 -9.70
CA HIS A 30 5.15 4.55 -8.37
C HIS A 30 4.11 3.71 -7.65
N VAL A 31 4.56 2.84 -6.74
CA VAL A 31 3.69 1.95 -5.95
C VAL A 31 3.91 2.15 -4.45
N CYS A 32 3.81 3.42 -4.03
CA CYS A 32 3.99 3.80 -2.63
C CYS A 32 3.26 5.12 -2.32
N GLY A 33 2.43 5.14 -1.27
CA GLY A 33 1.75 6.36 -0.82
C GLY A 33 2.73 7.46 -0.38
N THR A 34 3.86 7.08 0.22
CA THR A 34 4.90 8.06 0.61
C THR A 34 5.55 8.74 -0.61
N HIS A 35 5.72 8.03 -1.74
CA HIS A 35 6.17 8.66 -2.98
C HIS A 35 5.14 9.67 -3.48
N GLN A 36 3.84 9.33 -3.46
CA GLN A 36 2.77 10.26 -3.83
C GLN A 36 2.77 11.52 -2.95
N ASP A 37 2.90 11.36 -1.63
CA ASP A 37 2.97 12.49 -0.70
C ASP A 37 4.16 13.41 -1.04
N THR A 38 5.33 12.85 -1.28
CA THR A 38 6.52 13.64 -1.65
C THR A 38 6.36 14.32 -3.00
N LEU A 39 5.87 13.62 -4.01
CA LEU A 39 5.63 14.20 -5.34
C LEU A 39 4.75 15.45 -5.26
N LEU A 40 3.61 15.36 -4.59
CA LEU A 40 2.66 16.47 -4.52
C LEU A 40 3.06 17.55 -3.52
N ARG A 41 3.59 17.18 -2.36
CA ARG A 41 4.07 18.13 -1.34
C ARG A 41 5.10 19.09 -1.87
N TYR A 42 5.99 18.62 -2.73
CA TYR A 42 7.09 19.42 -3.27
C TYR A 42 6.86 19.87 -4.71
N GLY A 43 5.70 19.56 -5.32
CA GLY A 43 5.33 19.94 -6.68
C GLY A 43 6.21 19.31 -7.75
N LEU A 44 6.78 18.13 -7.46
CA LEU A 44 7.68 17.44 -8.39
C LEU A 44 6.94 16.92 -9.63
N ASP A 45 5.67 16.54 -9.48
CA ASP A 45 4.79 16.13 -10.56
C ASP A 45 4.71 17.23 -11.63
N SER A 46 4.41 18.47 -11.24
CA SER A 46 4.33 19.61 -12.15
C SER A 46 5.68 19.96 -12.78
N MET A 47 6.80 19.76 -12.07
CA MET A 47 8.14 19.97 -12.62
C MET A 47 8.49 18.91 -13.67
N LEU A 48 8.12 17.65 -13.44
CA LEU A 48 8.36 16.54 -14.36
C LEU A 48 7.49 16.64 -15.62
N GLU A 49 6.23 17.08 -15.49
CA GLU A 49 5.35 17.33 -16.64
C GLU A 49 5.93 18.35 -17.62
N GLN A 50 6.65 19.38 -17.14
CA GLN A 50 7.31 20.38 -17.99
C GLN A 50 8.44 19.80 -18.85
N VAL A 51 8.91 18.60 -18.50
CA VAL A 51 9.95 17.87 -19.25
C VAL A 51 9.42 16.57 -19.86
N ASN A 52 8.11 16.51 -20.16
CA ASN A 52 7.42 15.41 -20.81
C ASN A 52 7.40 14.08 -20.02
N VAL A 53 7.60 14.11 -18.71
CA VAL A 53 7.50 12.93 -17.84
C VAL A 53 6.24 13.01 -16.99
N LYS A 54 5.38 12.00 -17.08
CA LYS A 54 4.19 11.84 -16.24
C LYS A 54 4.44 10.79 -15.19
N ILE A 55 3.93 11.04 -13.99
CA ILE A 55 3.97 10.06 -12.89
C ILE A 55 2.54 9.67 -12.53
N LYS A 56 2.27 8.38 -12.45
CA LYS A 56 1.00 7.80 -12.01
C LYS A 56 1.16 7.09 -10.67
N ALA A 57 0.14 7.16 -9.84
CA ALA A 57 0.06 6.36 -8.62
C ALA A 57 -0.46 4.97 -8.92
N GLY A 58 0.14 3.95 -8.31
CA GLY A 58 -0.28 2.56 -8.38
C GLY A 58 -0.75 2.02 -7.02
N PRO A 59 -0.92 0.70 -6.86
CA PRO A 59 -1.53 0.06 -5.68
C PRO A 59 -0.62 0.02 -4.45
N GLY A 60 -0.04 1.17 -4.06
CA GLY A 60 0.98 1.28 -3.00
C GLY A 60 0.46 1.55 -1.59
N CYS A 61 -0.86 1.52 -1.35
CA CYS A 61 -1.47 1.75 -0.04
C CYS A 61 -2.18 0.47 0.43
N PRO A 62 -1.71 -0.21 1.50
CA PRO A 62 -2.28 -1.49 1.93
C PRO A 62 -3.74 -1.37 2.37
N VAL A 63 -4.11 -0.29 3.03
CA VAL A 63 -5.50 -0.01 3.44
C VAL A 63 -6.41 0.16 2.21
N CYS A 64 -5.89 0.83 1.19
CA CYS A 64 -6.66 1.12 -0.02
C CYS A 64 -6.97 -0.12 -0.86
N VAL A 65 -6.01 -1.07 -0.91
CA VAL A 65 -6.15 -2.31 -1.69
C VAL A 65 -6.87 -3.42 -0.95
N THR A 66 -7.09 -3.28 0.36
CA THR A 66 -7.87 -4.25 1.15
C THR A 66 -9.34 -4.15 0.75
N PRO A 67 -9.96 -5.24 0.30
CA PRO A 67 -11.36 -5.25 -0.15
C PRO A 67 -12.33 -5.18 1.03
N PRO A 68 -13.58 -4.72 0.82
CA PRO A 68 -14.53 -4.48 1.90
C PRO A 68 -14.95 -5.75 2.65
N GLU A 69 -14.95 -6.90 2.01
CA GLU A 69 -15.26 -8.18 2.66
C GLU A 69 -14.33 -8.50 3.85
N GLU A 70 -13.04 -8.14 3.78
CA GLU A 70 -12.11 -8.35 4.89
C GLU A 70 -12.39 -7.38 6.06
N TYR A 71 -12.90 -6.18 5.78
CA TYR A 71 -13.39 -5.28 6.82
C TYR A 71 -14.70 -5.81 7.44
N GLU A 72 -15.59 -6.40 6.64
CA GLU A 72 -16.83 -7.01 7.15
C GLU A 72 -16.56 -8.23 8.02
N GLU A 73 -15.52 -9.03 7.74
CA GLU A 73 -15.09 -10.09 8.65
C GLU A 73 -14.77 -9.52 10.04
N ALA A 74 -13.97 -8.46 10.11
CA ALA A 74 -13.62 -7.80 11.37
C ALA A 74 -14.84 -7.15 12.05
N ILE A 75 -15.73 -6.50 11.30
CA ILE A 75 -16.96 -5.89 11.79
C ILE A 75 -17.88 -6.96 12.39
N THR A 76 -18.07 -8.07 11.69
CA THR A 76 -18.89 -9.21 12.15
C THR A 76 -18.35 -9.76 13.47
N LEU A 77 -17.06 -9.97 13.58
CA LEU A 77 -16.44 -10.45 14.83
C LEU A 77 -16.65 -9.43 15.98
N ALA A 78 -16.50 -8.12 15.71
CA ALA A 78 -16.75 -7.08 16.70
C ALA A 78 -18.20 -7.11 17.23
N GLU A 79 -19.17 -7.29 16.35
CA GLU A 79 -20.62 -7.38 16.71
C GLU A 79 -20.95 -8.67 17.48
N LYS A 80 -20.12 -9.70 17.35
CA LYS A 80 -20.21 -10.95 18.14
C LYS A 80 -19.45 -10.90 19.48
N GLY A 81 -18.90 -9.72 19.83
CA GLY A 81 -18.29 -9.49 21.15
C GLY A 81 -16.78 -9.74 21.20
N VAL A 82 -16.14 -10.04 20.07
CA VAL A 82 -14.68 -10.16 19.97
C VAL A 82 -14.07 -8.75 20.00
N ILE A 83 -12.98 -8.57 20.73
CA ILE A 83 -12.22 -7.32 20.73
C ILE A 83 -11.44 -7.23 19.43
N ILE A 84 -11.75 -6.24 18.60
CA ILE A 84 -11.00 -5.98 17.36
C ILE A 84 -9.98 -4.88 17.59
N THR A 85 -8.74 -5.15 17.19
CA THR A 85 -7.63 -4.20 17.24
C THR A 85 -7.08 -3.97 15.83
N GLY A 86 -6.62 -2.75 15.54
CA GLY A 86 -6.05 -2.41 14.24
C GLY A 86 -5.49 -1.00 14.21
N TYR A 87 -4.83 -0.65 13.13
CA TYR A 87 -4.32 0.71 12.92
C TYR A 87 -5.46 1.72 12.69
N GLY A 88 -5.21 2.99 12.97
CA GLY A 88 -6.25 4.00 12.98
C GLY A 88 -6.96 4.21 11.64
N ASP A 89 -6.29 4.07 10.53
CA ASP A 89 -6.87 4.14 9.18
C ASP A 89 -7.61 2.85 8.79
N VAL A 90 -7.14 1.68 9.26
CA VAL A 90 -7.86 0.41 9.14
C VAL A 90 -9.23 0.49 9.84
N ILE A 91 -9.24 0.99 11.09
CA ILE A 91 -10.48 1.11 11.88
C ILE A 91 -11.50 2.08 11.26
N LYS A 92 -11.03 3.08 10.52
CA LYS A 92 -11.88 4.08 9.84
C LYS A 92 -12.32 3.65 8.45
N SER A 93 -11.68 2.65 7.86
CA SER A 93 -11.96 2.22 6.49
C SER A 93 -13.31 1.50 6.41
N PRO A 94 -14.13 1.79 5.38
CA PRO A 94 -15.43 1.16 5.23
C PRO A 94 -15.30 -0.28 4.74
N GLY A 95 -16.16 -1.15 5.28
CA GLY A 95 -16.58 -2.40 4.68
C GLY A 95 -17.55 -2.13 3.55
N TYR A 96 -18.74 -2.75 3.59
CA TYR A 96 -19.77 -2.50 2.58
C TYR A 96 -20.46 -1.15 2.75
N ASP A 97 -20.96 -0.84 3.94
CA ASP A 97 -21.72 0.38 4.24
C ASP A 97 -21.31 1.06 5.56
N ARG A 98 -20.44 0.44 6.34
CA ARG A 98 -20.02 0.87 7.68
C ARG A 98 -18.56 0.51 7.93
N SER A 99 -17.97 1.13 8.94
CA SER A 99 -16.59 0.89 9.38
C SER A 99 -16.55 0.28 10.79
N LEU A 100 -15.39 -0.21 11.20
CA LEU A 100 -15.14 -0.58 12.59
C LEU A 100 -15.35 0.59 13.56
N LEU A 101 -15.11 1.83 13.13
CA LEU A 101 -15.37 3.01 13.92
C LEU A 101 -16.88 3.21 14.18
N ASP A 102 -17.73 2.91 13.19
CA ASP A 102 -19.18 3.04 13.32
C ASP A 102 -19.78 2.01 14.29
N VAL A 103 -19.28 0.76 14.25
CA VAL A 103 -19.74 -0.27 15.21
C VAL A 103 -19.17 -0.03 16.60
N ARG A 104 -17.98 0.56 16.73
CA ARG A 104 -17.46 1.06 18.01
C ARG A 104 -18.38 2.08 18.63
N ALA A 105 -18.93 3.02 17.84
CA ALA A 105 -19.88 4.02 18.31
C ALA A 105 -21.20 3.39 18.80
N LYS A 106 -21.52 2.17 18.37
CA LYS A 106 -22.67 1.36 18.81
C LYS A 106 -22.35 0.46 20.02
N GLY A 107 -21.15 0.53 20.56
CA GLY A 107 -20.74 -0.19 21.78
C GLY A 107 -19.89 -1.44 21.57
N CYS A 108 -19.51 -1.78 20.33
CA CYS A 108 -18.55 -2.87 20.10
C CYS A 108 -17.14 -2.48 20.61
N ASP A 109 -16.39 -3.48 21.10
CA ASP A 109 -15.04 -3.26 21.62
C ASP A 109 -14.02 -3.24 20.47
N VAL A 110 -13.80 -2.06 19.90
CA VAL A 110 -12.83 -1.84 18.83
C VAL A 110 -11.76 -0.85 19.31
N ARG A 111 -10.50 -1.21 19.20
CA ARG A 111 -9.38 -0.45 19.75
C ARG A 111 -8.33 -0.13 18.71
N ILE A 112 -7.90 1.12 18.66
CA ILE A 112 -6.78 1.57 17.84
C ILE A 112 -5.48 1.22 18.55
N VAL A 113 -4.56 0.58 17.82
CA VAL A 113 -3.23 0.22 18.28
C VAL A 113 -2.17 0.76 17.31
N TYR A 114 -0.94 0.89 17.79
CA TYR A 114 0.20 1.34 16.98
C TYR A 114 1.12 0.20 16.57
N SER A 115 0.96 -0.96 17.20
CA SER A 115 1.72 -2.17 16.90
C SER A 115 0.90 -3.43 17.20
N VAL A 116 1.29 -4.56 16.61
CA VAL A 116 0.73 -5.87 16.96
C VAL A 116 1.03 -6.21 18.44
N SER A 117 2.16 -5.75 18.98
CA SER A 117 2.52 -5.95 20.39
C SER A 117 1.53 -5.27 21.34
N ASP A 118 0.94 -4.13 20.96
CA ASP A 118 -0.10 -3.49 21.77
C ASP A 118 -1.35 -4.38 21.86
N ALA A 119 -1.71 -5.04 20.77
CA ALA A 119 -2.83 -6.00 20.74
C ALA A 119 -2.57 -7.22 21.63
N VAL A 120 -1.35 -7.77 21.59
CA VAL A 120 -0.92 -8.86 22.50
C VAL A 120 -0.99 -8.42 23.97
N ASN A 121 -0.48 -7.21 24.28
CA ASN A 121 -0.55 -6.65 25.62
C ASN A 121 -1.99 -6.42 26.11
N MET A 122 -2.95 -6.24 25.21
CA MET A 122 -4.37 -6.20 25.54
C MET A 122 -4.90 -7.60 25.84
N ALA A 123 -4.56 -8.59 25.03
CA ALA A 123 -4.96 -10.00 25.26
C ALA A 123 -4.49 -10.52 26.60
N LEU A 124 -3.26 -10.19 27.02
CA LEU A 124 -2.72 -10.54 28.35
C LEU A 124 -3.50 -9.94 29.54
N LYS A 125 -4.36 -8.95 29.32
CA LYS A 125 -5.10 -8.22 30.37
C LYS A 125 -6.60 -8.52 30.40
N THR A 126 -7.06 -9.49 29.61
CA THR A 126 -8.47 -9.84 29.51
C THR A 126 -8.63 -11.33 29.19
N ASP A 127 -9.75 -11.91 29.61
CA ASP A 127 -10.14 -13.28 29.23
C ASP A 127 -10.97 -13.30 27.92
N LYS A 128 -11.22 -12.11 27.32
CA LYS A 128 -11.93 -12.01 26.04
C LYS A 128 -11.00 -12.28 24.88
N GLU A 129 -11.57 -12.77 23.79
CA GLU A 129 -10.88 -12.93 22.51
C GLU A 129 -10.46 -11.58 21.94
N VAL A 130 -9.21 -11.49 21.51
CA VAL A 130 -8.61 -10.30 20.88
C VAL A 130 -8.10 -10.67 19.50
N VAL A 131 -8.63 -9.99 18.49
CA VAL A 131 -8.21 -10.15 17.10
C VAL A 131 -7.47 -8.91 16.64
N PHE A 132 -6.29 -9.08 16.08
CA PHE A 132 -5.55 -8.03 15.38
C PHE A 132 -5.83 -8.12 13.88
N MET A 133 -6.50 -7.11 13.30
CA MET A 133 -6.67 -6.98 11.86
C MET A 133 -5.37 -6.50 11.23
N ALA A 134 -4.62 -7.44 10.66
CA ALA A 134 -3.25 -7.27 10.18
C ALA A 134 -3.22 -6.82 8.71
N VAL A 135 -3.51 -5.55 8.47
CA VAL A 135 -3.41 -4.92 7.14
C VAL A 135 -2.00 -4.40 6.90
N GLY A 136 -1.39 -4.76 5.77
CA GLY A 136 -0.05 -4.29 5.44
C GLY A 136 0.59 -5.06 4.28
N PHE A 137 1.78 -4.61 3.91
CA PHE A 137 2.64 -5.28 2.93
C PHE A 137 3.82 -5.94 3.63
N GLU A 138 4.86 -6.28 2.88
CA GLU A 138 6.09 -6.93 3.39
C GLU A 138 6.77 -6.12 4.51
N THR A 139 6.49 -4.83 4.62
CA THR A 139 7.05 -3.97 5.67
C THR A 139 6.49 -4.25 7.06
N THR A 140 5.24 -4.67 7.16
CA THR A 140 4.54 -4.91 8.44
C THR A 140 4.43 -6.39 8.78
N ALA A 141 4.42 -7.27 7.79
CA ALA A 141 4.32 -8.72 7.98
C ALA A 141 5.40 -9.32 8.91
N PRO A 142 6.68 -8.85 8.92
CA PRO A 142 7.68 -9.39 9.84
C PRO A 142 7.33 -9.22 11.31
N SER A 143 6.70 -8.11 11.71
CA SER A 143 6.29 -7.90 13.10
C SER A 143 5.16 -8.84 13.50
N THR A 144 4.21 -9.09 12.60
CA THR A 144 3.14 -10.06 12.80
C THR A 144 3.69 -11.48 12.90
N ALA A 145 4.59 -11.85 11.98
CA ALA A 145 5.28 -13.14 12.02
C ALA A 145 6.08 -13.34 13.32
N SER A 146 6.85 -12.31 13.71
CA SER A 146 7.59 -12.34 14.97
C SER A 146 6.69 -12.54 16.19
N THR A 147 5.50 -11.95 16.18
CA THR A 147 4.52 -12.13 17.26
C THR A 147 4.06 -13.57 17.36
N ILE A 148 3.70 -14.21 16.25
CA ILE A 148 3.31 -15.63 16.22
C ILE A 148 4.45 -16.53 16.70
N LEU A 149 5.67 -16.28 16.24
CA LEU A 149 6.86 -17.06 16.62
C LEU A 149 7.27 -16.90 18.10
N ASN A 150 6.73 -15.92 18.81
CA ASN A 150 6.95 -15.72 20.24
C ASN A 150 5.77 -16.18 21.11
N ASP A 151 4.92 -17.03 20.59
CA ASP A 151 3.89 -17.75 21.36
C ASP A 151 2.95 -16.79 22.11
N PRO A 152 2.13 -15.96 21.40
CA PRO A 152 1.20 -15.05 22.06
C PRO A 152 0.10 -15.80 22.81
N PRO A 153 -0.65 -15.16 23.74
CA PRO A 153 -1.67 -15.82 24.53
C PRO A 153 -2.78 -16.45 23.68
N GLU A 154 -3.37 -17.56 24.15
CA GLU A 154 -4.39 -18.35 23.43
C GLU A 154 -5.63 -17.56 23.00
N ASN A 155 -5.98 -16.50 23.75
CA ASN A 155 -7.08 -15.59 23.41
C ASN A 155 -6.69 -14.50 22.40
N PHE A 156 -5.47 -14.56 21.81
CA PHE A 156 -5.03 -13.69 20.75
C PHE A 156 -5.08 -14.41 19.40
N SER A 157 -5.56 -13.74 18.38
CA SER A 157 -5.50 -14.22 16.99
C SER A 157 -5.36 -13.10 15.98
N ILE A 158 -5.08 -13.44 14.75
CA ILE A 158 -4.76 -12.53 13.67
C ILE A 158 -5.72 -12.75 12.51
N LEU A 159 -6.43 -11.70 12.12
CA LEU A 159 -7.13 -11.63 10.85
C LEU A 159 -6.14 -11.10 9.82
N THR A 160 -5.45 -12.02 9.12
CA THR A 160 -4.40 -11.63 8.18
C THR A 160 -4.97 -11.04 6.90
N CYS A 161 -4.64 -9.78 6.64
CA CYS A 161 -4.91 -9.04 5.42
C CYS A 161 -3.59 -8.56 4.78
N HIS A 162 -2.48 -9.23 5.13
CA HIS A 162 -1.16 -8.94 4.55
C HIS A 162 -1.08 -9.39 3.09
N ARG A 163 -0.38 -8.58 2.29
CA ARG A 163 -0.23 -8.77 0.85
C ARG A 163 1.21 -8.61 0.39
N TYR A 164 1.55 -9.30 -0.70
CA TYR A 164 2.81 -9.15 -1.42
C TYR A 164 2.65 -8.18 -2.59
N ILE A 165 3.52 -7.17 -2.67
CA ILE A 165 3.52 -6.17 -3.76
C ILE A 165 3.90 -6.75 -5.12
N PRO A 166 4.95 -7.59 -5.26
CA PRO A 166 5.41 -8.04 -6.58
C PRO A 166 4.33 -8.75 -7.43
N PRO A 167 3.49 -9.66 -6.88
CA PRO A 167 2.41 -10.27 -7.66
C PRO A 167 1.37 -9.25 -8.14
N ALA A 168 1.07 -8.20 -7.36
CA ALA A 168 0.14 -7.16 -7.76
C ALA A 168 0.70 -6.30 -8.90
N LEU A 169 2.01 -6.02 -8.90
CA LEU A 169 2.67 -5.35 -10.02
C LEU A 169 2.67 -6.20 -11.29
N GLN A 170 2.89 -7.50 -11.14
CA GLN A 170 2.82 -8.44 -12.25
C GLN A 170 1.43 -8.45 -12.89
N GLU A 171 0.37 -8.51 -12.05
CA GLU A 171 -1.01 -8.46 -12.54
C GLU A 171 -1.35 -7.11 -13.18
N LEU A 172 -0.94 -6.00 -12.58
CA LEU A 172 -1.13 -4.65 -13.15
C LEU A 172 -0.52 -4.54 -14.56
N LEU A 173 0.68 -5.05 -14.75
CA LEU A 173 1.35 -5.05 -16.06
C LEU A 173 0.66 -5.99 -17.06
N ARG A 174 0.14 -7.14 -16.61
CA ARG A 174 -0.64 -8.08 -17.45
C ARG A 174 -1.96 -7.51 -17.91
N LEU A 175 -2.66 -6.76 -17.03
CA LEU A 175 -3.91 -6.09 -17.40
C LEU A 175 -3.71 -5.10 -18.56
N GLY A 176 -2.55 -4.44 -18.63
CA GLY A 176 -2.18 -3.60 -19.76
C GLY A 176 -3.10 -2.41 -20.00
N GLU A 177 -3.92 -2.02 -19.01
CA GLU A 177 -4.88 -0.91 -19.13
C GLU A 177 -4.20 0.44 -19.29
N LEU A 178 -2.95 0.57 -18.81
CA LEU A 178 -2.14 1.78 -18.91
C LEU A 178 -0.78 1.43 -19.52
N LYS A 179 -0.41 2.18 -20.58
CA LYS A 179 0.95 2.06 -21.12
C LYS A 179 1.94 2.73 -20.18
N LEU A 180 2.75 1.91 -19.52
CA LEU A 180 3.82 2.36 -18.63
C LEU A 180 5.17 2.16 -19.30
N ASP A 181 6.03 3.16 -19.16
CA ASP A 181 7.39 3.14 -19.71
C ASP A 181 8.43 2.79 -18.62
N GLY A 182 8.01 2.68 -17.35
CA GLY A 182 8.87 2.28 -16.24
C GLY A 182 8.18 2.33 -14.88
N LEU A 183 8.80 1.70 -13.88
CA LEU A 183 8.30 1.62 -12.50
C LEU A 183 9.27 2.24 -11.50
N ILE A 184 8.73 3.03 -10.57
CA ILE A 184 9.44 3.51 -9.37
C ILE A 184 9.04 2.59 -8.22
N GLN A 185 9.95 1.70 -7.85
CA GLN A 185 9.72 0.68 -6.83
C GLN A 185 9.77 1.24 -5.41
N PRO A 186 8.93 0.72 -4.48
CA PRO A 186 8.77 1.28 -3.13
C PRO A 186 9.97 0.96 -2.25
N GLY A 187 10.75 1.96 -1.85
CA GLY A 187 11.94 1.79 -1.02
C GLY A 187 11.68 1.04 0.28
N HIS A 188 10.55 1.30 0.98
CA HIS A 188 10.21 0.60 2.22
C HIS A 188 10.06 -0.92 2.01
N VAL A 189 9.29 -1.34 1.01
CA VAL A 189 9.11 -2.76 0.66
C VAL A 189 10.46 -3.36 0.23
N SER A 190 11.21 -2.63 -0.59
CA SER A 190 12.52 -3.08 -1.10
C SER A 190 13.56 -3.28 -0.01
N THR A 191 13.48 -2.57 1.13
CA THR A 191 14.35 -2.85 2.29
C THR A 191 14.13 -4.25 2.86
N ILE A 192 12.95 -4.83 2.66
CA ILE A 192 12.60 -6.17 3.12
C ILE A 192 12.90 -7.21 2.04
N ILE A 193 12.38 -7.01 0.81
CA ILE A 193 12.41 -8.04 -0.24
C ILE A 193 13.65 -8.01 -1.15
N GLY A 194 14.44 -6.96 -1.10
CA GLY A 194 15.58 -6.77 -2.00
C GLY A 194 15.16 -6.45 -3.43
N LEU A 195 16.01 -6.82 -4.40
CA LEU A 195 15.84 -6.53 -5.82
C LEU A 195 15.32 -7.72 -6.63
N THR A 196 15.58 -8.95 -6.21
CA THR A 196 15.26 -10.18 -6.94
C THR A 196 13.81 -10.28 -7.44
N PRO A 197 12.77 -9.88 -6.67
CA PRO A 197 11.39 -9.92 -7.18
C PRO A 197 11.16 -8.98 -8.37
N TYR A 198 11.89 -7.86 -8.44
CA TYR A 198 11.80 -6.91 -9.55
C TYR A 198 12.58 -7.38 -10.79
N GLU A 199 13.67 -8.15 -10.59
CA GLU A 199 14.39 -8.80 -11.68
C GLU A 199 13.48 -9.77 -12.43
N LYS A 200 12.62 -10.53 -11.71
CA LYS A 200 11.61 -11.39 -12.33
C LYS A 200 10.58 -10.62 -13.16
N LEU A 201 10.16 -9.45 -12.69
CA LEU A 201 9.27 -8.57 -13.46
C LEU A 201 9.97 -8.02 -14.72
N LEU A 202 11.28 -7.72 -14.63
CA LEU A 202 12.07 -7.31 -15.78
C LEU A 202 12.17 -8.41 -16.82
N GLU A 203 12.43 -9.66 -16.42
CA GLU A 203 12.49 -10.82 -17.31
C GLU A 203 11.18 -11.03 -18.06
N GLU A 204 10.02 -10.84 -17.41
CA GLU A 204 8.71 -11.06 -18.03
C GLU A 204 8.25 -9.88 -18.92
N PHE A 205 8.45 -8.64 -18.47
CA PHE A 205 7.85 -7.46 -19.13
C PHE A 205 8.86 -6.54 -19.80
N ASN A 206 10.15 -6.77 -19.62
CA ASN A 206 11.24 -5.94 -20.17
C ASN A 206 11.03 -4.43 -19.91
N ILE A 207 10.54 -4.08 -18.70
CA ILE A 207 10.21 -2.70 -18.29
C ILE A 207 11.29 -2.12 -17.37
N PRO A 208 11.78 -0.89 -17.61
CA PRO A 208 12.71 -0.19 -16.72
C PRO A 208 12.17 -0.07 -15.29
N GLN A 209 13.03 -0.30 -14.29
CA GLN A 209 12.65 -0.22 -12.90
C GLN A 209 13.74 0.44 -12.06
N VAL A 210 13.34 1.30 -11.12
CA VAL A 210 14.28 1.92 -10.17
C VAL A 210 13.66 1.90 -8.77
N VAL A 211 14.35 1.33 -7.80
CA VAL A 211 14.01 1.46 -6.39
C VAL A 211 14.38 2.86 -5.91
N ALA A 212 13.40 3.60 -5.36
CA ALA A 212 13.60 4.96 -4.90
C ALA A 212 13.42 5.13 -3.39
N GLY A 213 14.20 6.04 -2.81
CA GLY A 213 13.95 6.60 -1.50
C GLY A 213 12.76 7.59 -1.53
N PHE A 214 12.60 8.39 -0.46
CA PHE A 214 11.38 9.17 -0.22
C PHE A 214 11.59 10.68 -0.18
N GLU A 215 12.84 11.12 -0.21
CA GLU A 215 13.12 12.55 -0.27
C GLU A 215 12.95 13.08 -1.70
N PRO A 216 12.70 14.38 -1.92
CA PRO A 216 12.49 14.92 -3.25
C PRO A 216 13.59 14.58 -4.27
N LEU A 217 14.85 14.61 -3.85
CA LEU A 217 15.97 14.29 -4.75
C LEU A 217 16.06 12.79 -5.05
N ASP A 218 15.65 11.92 -4.13
CA ASP A 218 15.61 10.47 -4.38
C ASP A 218 14.66 10.18 -5.55
N ILE A 219 13.46 10.77 -5.52
CA ILE A 219 12.46 10.57 -6.58
C ILE A 219 12.95 11.14 -7.91
N LEU A 220 13.51 12.35 -7.91
CA LEU A 220 14.04 12.96 -9.14
C LEU A 220 15.21 12.16 -9.71
N MET A 221 16.09 11.61 -8.87
CA MET A 221 17.19 10.74 -9.30
C MET A 221 16.66 9.43 -9.89
N ALA A 222 15.67 8.80 -9.25
CA ALA A 222 15.04 7.61 -9.78
C ALA A 222 14.42 7.85 -11.17
N VAL A 223 13.73 8.98 -11.34
CA VAL A 223 13.18 9.39 -12.65
C VAL A 223 14.31 9.61 -13.68
N LEU A 224 15.39 10.29 -13.31
CA LEU A 224 16.54 10.48 -14.20
C LEU A 224 17.15 9.12 -14.63
N MET A 225 17.27 8.16 -13.69
CA MET A 225 17.77 6.82 -13.99
C MET A 225 16.84 6.07 -14.94
N LEU A 226 15.52 6.16 -14.76
CA LEU A 226 14.53 5.58 -15.67
C LEU A 226 14.61 6.20 -17.08
N VAL A 227 14.65 7.52 -17.17
CA VAL A 227 14.79 8.24 -18.46
C VAL A 227 16.08 7.82 -19.17
N LYS A 228 17.18 7.67 -18.43
CA LYS A 228 18.44 7.19 -18.96
C LYS A 228 18.33 5.77 -19.52
N GLN A 229 17.69 4.83 -18.78
CA GLN A 229 17.45 3.47 -19.26
C GLN A 229 16.66 3.43 -20.57
N ILE A 230 15.62 4.27 -20.69
CA ILE A 230 14.82 4.38 -21.92
C ILE A 230 15.67 4.91 -23.07
N HIS A 231 16.42 5.98 -22.83
CA HIS A 231 17.29 6.58 -23.86
C HIS A 231 18.36 5.61 -24.37
N GLU A 232 18.94 4.82 -23.47
CA GLU A 232 19.94 3.78 -23.79
C GLU A 232 19.32 2.52 -24.41
N GLY A 233 18.01 2.33 -24.33
CA GLY A 233 17.32 1.09 -24.75
C GLY A 233 17.73 -0.12 -23.93
N THR A 234 18.12 0.06 -22.68
CA THR A 234 18.63 -1.01 -21.80
C THR A 234 17.86 -1.08 -20.48
N PRO A 235 16.63 -1.67 -20.51
CA PRO A 235 15.86 -1.89 -19.29
C PRO A 235 16.62 -2.72 -18.28
N ARG A 236 16.58 -2.30 -17.01
CA ARG A 236 17.21 -3.00 -15.89
C ARG A 236 16.54 -2.62 -14.56
N VAL A 237 16.88 -3.30 -13.48
CA VAL A 237 16.51 -2.92 -12.12
C VAL A 237 17.67 -2.17 -11.50
N ASP A 238 17.51 -0.86 -11.33
CA ASP A 238 18.47 -0.02 -10.63
C ASP A 238 18.01 0.31 -9.21
N ASN A 239 18.95 0.59 -8.31
CA ASN A 239 18.69 0.96 -6.93
C ASN A 239 19.25 2.37 -6.66
N GLU A 240 18.37 3.36 -6.57
CA GLU A 240 18.72 4.70 -6.12
C GLU A 240 18.90 4.73 -4.58
N TYR A 241 18.11 3.92 -3.86
CA TYR A 241 18.05 3.94 -2.40
C TYR A 241 19.12 3.07 -1.73
N VAL A 242 20.35 3.13 -2.24
CA VAL A 242 21.49 2.28 -1.80
C VAL A 242 21.85 2.43 -0.33
N ARG A 243 21.48 3.56 0.32
CA ARG A 243 21.71 3.78 1.75
C ARG A 243 20.86 2.90 2.66
N SER A 244 19.78 2.29 2.13
CA SER A 244 18.82 1.51 2.92
C SER A 244 18.49 0.15 2.29
N VAL A 245 18.54 0.03 0.98
CA VAL A 245 18.16 -1.19 0.26
C VAL A 245 19.39 -1.98 -0.17
N LYS A 246 19.44 -3.23 0.26
CA LYS A 246 20.44 -4.23 -0.17
C LYS A 246 19.83 -5.11 -1.25
N PRO A 247 20.62 -5.61 -2.22
CA PRO A 247 20.12 -6.50 -3.26
C PRO A 247 19.37 -7.72 -2.72
N GLU A 248 19.87 -8.34 -1.66
CA GLU A 248 19.30 -9.52 -0.99
C GLU A 248 18.12 -9.19 -0.03
N GLY A 249 17.88 -7.91 0.26
CA GLY A 249 16.90 -7.46 1.23
C GLY A 249 17.27 -7.73 2.68
N ASN A 250 16.28 -7.88 3.54
CA ASN A 250 16.42 -8.23 4.94
C ASN A 250 16.14 -9.73 5.16
N LEU A 251 17.18 -10.54 5.12
CA LEU A 251 17.07 -12.00 5.23
C LEU A 251 16.38 -12.45 6.54
N LYS A 252 16.59 -11.74 7.66
CA LYS A 252 15.93 -12.06 8.92
C LYS A 252 14.41 -11.85 8.82
N ALA A 253 13.99 -10.73 8.24
CA ALA A 253 12.57 -10.43 8.04
C ALA A 253 11.92 -11.41 7.06
N LEU A 254 12.59 -11.70 5.95
CA LEU A 254 12.12 -12.69 4.96
C LEU A 254 11.99 -14.09 5.58
N ASN A 255 12.96 -14.51 6.39
CA ASN A 255 12.87 -15.79 7.07
C ASN A 255 11.68 -15.86 8.02
N MET A 256 11.39 -14.81 8.79
CA MET A 256 10.22 -14.79 9.68
C MET A 256 8.90 -14.85 8.89
N ILE A 257 8.79 -14.08 7.80
CA ILE A 257 7.62 -14.14 6.89
C ILE A 257 7.45 -15.57 6.37
N ASN A 258 8.52 -16.17 5.83
CA ASN A 258 8.50 -17.51 5.24
C ASN A 258 8.27 -18.64 6.26
N GLN A 259 8.61 -18.45 7.54
CA GLN A 259 8.30 -19.40 8.59
C GLN A 259 6.82 -19.44 8.91
N VAL A 260 6.16 -18.28 8.96
CA VAL A 260 4.78 -18.15 9.43
C VAL A 260 3.76 -18.16 8.31
N PHE A 261 4.09 -17.54 7.18
CA PHE A 261 3.14 -17.37 6.07
C PHE A 261 3.53 -18.19 4.83
N TYR A 262 2.51 -18.47 4.02
CA TYR A 262 2.69 -18.96 2.66
C TYR A 262 1.87 -18.10 1.69
N PRO A 263 2.34 -17.97 0.42
CA PRO A 263 1.62 -17.22 -0.59
C PRO A 263 0.27 -17.86 -0.91
N SER A 264 -0.76 -17.04 -1.02
CA SER A 264 -2.12 -17.49 -1.34
C SER A 264 -2.78 -16.54 -2.34
N LYS A 265 -3.80 -17.05 -3.01
CA LYS A 265 -4.65 -16.26 -3.87
C LYS A 265 -5.60 -15.41 -3.03
N VAL A 266 -5.62 -14.09 -3.25
CA VAL A 266 -6.52 -13.15 -2.56
C VAL A 266 -7.02 -12.06 -3.48
N HIS A 267 -8.15 -11.50 -3.11
CA HIS A 267 -8.74 -10.36 -3.78
C HIS A 267 -8.04 -9.05 -3.39
N TRP A 268 -7.81 -8.18 -4.36
CA TRP A 268 -7.35 -6.81 -4.16
C TRP A 268 -8.43 -5.87 -4.67
N ARG A 269 -8.69 -4.79 -3.93
CA ARG A 269 -9.62 -3.78 -4.40
C ARG A 269 -9.19 -3.23 -5.76
N GLY A 270 -10.11 -3.27 -6.73
CA GLY A 270 -9.86 -2.81 -8.09
C GLY A 270 -9.11 -3.78 -9.00
N PHE A 271 -8.79 -4.97 -8.53
CA PHE A 271 -8.14 -6.02 -9.31
C PHE A 271 -8.95 -7.31 -9.27
N PRO A 272 -8.71 -8.25 -10.18
CA PRO A 272 -9.16 -9.62 -10.00
C PRO A 272 -8.47 -10.25 -8.78
N GLU A 273 -8.83 -11.49 -8.46
CA GLU A 273 -8.05 -12.27 -7.51
C GLU A 273 -6.64 -12.53 -8.06
N ILE A 274 -5.63 -12.20 -7.26
CA ILE A 274 -4.21 -12.29 -7.66
C ILE A 274 -3.56 -13.48 -6.98
N GLU A 275 -3.08 -14.42 -7.79
CA GLU A 275 -2.38 -15.62 -7.31
C GLU A 275 -1.08 -15.24 -6.58
N GLY A 276 -0.83 -15.88 -5.43
CA GLY A 276 0.38 -15.68 -4.64
C GLY A 276 0.53 -14.31 -3.98
N SER A 277 -0.52 -13.48 -3.98
CA SER A 277 -0.45 -12.11 -3.48
C SER A 277 -0.88 -11.94 -2.02
N GLY A 278 -1.52 -12.93 -1.41
CA GLY A 278 -1.90 -12.94 0.00
C GLY A 278 -0.88 -13.68 0.86
N MET A 279 -0.83 -13.32 2.14
CA MET A 279 -0.02 -14.02 3.15
C MET A 279 -0.97 -14.81 4.07
N LYS A 280 -1.11 -16.12 3.83
CA LYS A 280 -1.93 -17.00 4.66
C LYS A 280 -1.05 -17.65 5.75
N ILE A 281 -1.59 -17.74 6.98
CA ILE A 281 -0.91 -18.38 8.10
C ILE A 281 -0.76 -19.88 7.81
N LYS A 282 0.43 -20.43 8.06
CA LYS A 282 0.71 -21.86 7.86
C LYS A 282 -0.05 -22.74 8.85
N PRO A 283 -0.35 -24.01 8.48
CA PRO A 283 -1.06 -24.93 9.36
C PRO A 283 -0.44 -25.12 10.74
N GLU A 284 0.89 -24.99 10.86
CA GLU A 284 1.62 -25.13 12.13
C GLU A 284 1.29 -24.02 13.14
N TYR A 285 0.64 -22.92 12.70
CA TYR A 285 0.25 -21.76 13.51
C TYR A 285 -1.24 -21.43 13.36
N GLN A 286 -2.05 -22.40 12.94
CA GLN A 286 -3.48 -22.20 12.62
C GLN A 286 -4.32 -21.73 13.81
N GLU A 287 -3.91 -22.01 15.04
CA GLU A 287 -4.54 -21.54 16.27
C GLU A 287 -4.59 -20.00 16.36
N TYR A 288 -3.66 -19.31 15.68
CA TYR A 288 -3.62 -17.84 15.59
C TYR A 288 -4.38 -17.29 14.39
N ASP A 289 -4.94 -18.14 13.51
CA ASP A 289 -5.74 -17.69 12.37
C ASP A 289 -7.19 -17.39 12.80
N ALA A 290 -7.54 -16.11 12.87
CA ALA A 290 -8.88 -15.68 13.27
C ALA A 290 -9.98 -16.22 12.34
N ARG A 291 -9.71 -16.43 11.04
CA ARG A 291 -10.71 -16.99 10.12
C ARG A 291 -11.04 -18.44 10.43
N LEU A 292 -10.05 -19.23 10.86
CA LEU A 292 -10.24 -20.61 11.30
C LEU A 292 -10.85 -20.66 12.71
N LYS A 293 -10.32 -19.86 13.63
CA LYS A 293 -10.81 -19.82 15.02
C LYS A 293 -12.28 -19.43 15.13
N PHE A 294 -12.74 -18.53 14.27
CA PHE A 294 -14.09 -17.98 14.27
C PHE A 294 -14.91 -18.37 13.04
N GLU A 295 -14.60 -19.49 12.40
CA GLU A 295 -15.26 -19.95 11.16
C GLU A 295 -16.79 -19.97 11.31
N ASP A 296 -17.31 -20.46 12.45
CA ASP A 296 -18.76 -20.51 12.75
C ASP A 296 -19.40 -19.12 12.82
N LEU A 297 -18.68 -18.09 13.25
CA LEU A 297 -19.19 -16.71 13.29
C LEU A 297 -19.16 -16.03 11.93
N LEU A 298 -18.28 -16.48 11.04
CA LEU A 298 -18.05 -15.90 9.72
C LEU A 298 -18.78 -16.65 8.59
N LYS A 299 -19.37 -17.83 8.85
CA LYS A 299 -20.02 -18.67 7.83
C LYS A 299 -21.20 -18.00 7.12
N ASP A 300 -21.94 -17.17 7.85
CA ASP A 300 -23.12 -16.48 7.32
C ASP A 300 -22.79 -15.12 6.70
N LEU A 301 -21.51 -14.74 6.69
CA LEU A 301 -21.07 -13.51 6.07
C LEU A 301 -21.32 -13.59 4.57
N ASN A 302 -22.18 -12.70 4.07
CA ASN A 302 -22.41 -12.60 2.63
C ASN A 302 -21.14 -12.06 1.96
N ARG A 303 -20.32 -12.97 1.43
CA ARG A 303 -19.15 -12.66 0.60
C ARG A 303 -19.60 -12.42 -0.84
N GLY A 304 -20.66 -11.58 -1.01
CA GLY A 304 -21.22 -11.23 -2.30
C GLY A 304 -20.18 -10.63 -3.26
N GLU A 305 -20.59 -10.44 -4.50
CA GLU A 305 -19.73 -9.77 -5.49
C GLU A 305 -19.22 -8.45 -4.90
N PHE A 306 -17.91 -8.27 -4.95
CA PHE A 306 -17.25 -7.04 -4.58
C PHE A 306 -17.88 -5.87 -5.36
N MET A 307 -18.55 -4.98 -4.66
CA MET A 307 -19.09 -3.77 -5.25
C MET A 307 -18.46 -2.55 -4.60
N GLU A 308 -17.77 -1.77 -5.42
CA GLU A 308 -17.33 -0.43 -5.00
C GLU A 308 -18.57 0.41 -4.61
N PRO A 309 -18.44 1.33 -3.64
CA PRO A 309 -19.51 2.28 -3.36
C PRO A 309 -19.92 3.01 -4.63
N LYS A 310 -21.24 3.12 -4.88
CA LYS A 310 -21.79 3.64 -6.12
C LYS A 310 -21.17 4.98 -6.51
N GLY A 311 -20.52 4.99 -7.68
CA GLY A 311 -19.83 6.16 -8.25
C GLY A 311 -18.39 6.39 -7.73
N CYS A 312 -17.88 5.54 -6.84
CA CYS A 312 -16.49 5.58 -6.44
C CYS A 312 -15.61 4.91 -7.52
N LEU A 313 -14.51 5.55 -7.88
CA LEU A 313 -13.53 5.03 -8.85
C LEU A 313 -12.21 4.63 -8.14
N CYS A 314 -12.31 4.14 -6.89
CA CYS A 314 -11.15 3.79 -6.09
C CYS A 314 -10.29 2.70 -6.76
N GLY A 315 -10.94 1.71 -7.36
CA GLY A 315 -10.26 0.62 -8.08
C GLY A 315 -9.46 1.12 -9.29
N GLU A 316 -10.06 1.99 -10.10
CA GLU A 316 -9.42 2.60 -11.27
C GLU A 316 -8.26 3.52 -10.87
N VAL A 317 -8.41 4.26 -9.77
CA VAL A 317 -7.33 5.10 -9.22
C VAL A 317 -6.15 4.24 -8.75
N LEU A 318 -6.42 3.10 -8.11
CA LEU A 318 -5.38 2.16 -7.66
C LEU A 318 -4.61 1.53 -8.83
N ARG A 319 -5.24 1.36 -9.99
CA ARG A 319 -4.59 0.90 -11.22
C ARG A 319 -3.94 2.04 -12.03
N GLY A 320 -4.10 3.29 -11.59
CA GLY A 320 -3.56 4.47 -12.28
C GLY A 320 -4.31 4.87 -13.57
N VAL A 321 -5.42 4.20 -13.87
CA VAL A 321 -6.24 4.44 -15.07
C VAL A 321 -6.97 5.79 -15.00
N VAL A 322 -7.42 6.16 -13.80
CA VAL A 322 -8.15 7.39 -13.51
C VAL A 322 -7.39 8.19 -12.46
N ASP A 323 -7.27 9.48 -12.65
CA ASP A 323 -6.74 10.37 -11.60
C ASP A 323 -7.84 10.72 -10.59
N PRO A 324 -7.54 10.95 -9.30
CA PRO A 324 -8.56 11.22 -8.28
C PRO A 324 -9.53 12.36 -8.64
N GLU A 325 -9.06 13.38 -9.33
CA GLU A 325 -9.89 14.53 -9.75
C GLU A 325 -10.97 14.17 -10.79
N GLU A 326 -10.81 13.05 -11.50
CA GLU A 326 -11.77 12.53 -12.47
C GLU A 326 -12.90 11.73 -11.81
N CYS A 327 -12.71 11.31 -10.55
CA CYS A 327 -13.76 10.63 -9.78
C CYS A 327 -14.89 11.61 -9.45
N PRO A 328 -16.16 11.31 -9.81
CA PRO A 328 -17.28 12.22 -9.59
C PRO A 328 -17.57 12.51 -8.11
N LEU A 329 -17.11 11.65 -7.20
CA LEU A 329 -17.28 11.84 -5.77
C LEU A 329 -16.15 12.68 -5.14
N PHE A 330 -15.01 12.78 -5.80
CA PHE A 330 -13.81 13.43 -5.27
C PHE A 330 -14.08 14.90 -4.91
N SER A 331 -13.74 15.28 -3.67
CA SER A 331 -13.90 16.66 -3.16
C SER A 331 -15.34 17.20 -3.12
N VAL A 332 -16.33 16.40 -3.52
CA VAL A 332 -17.78 16.74 -3.51
C VAL A 332 -18.45 16.00 -2.35
N ARG A 333 -18.58 14.68 -2.44
CA ARG A 333 -19.12 13.80 -1.39
C ARG A 333 -18.01 13.06 -0.63
N CYS A 334 -16.93 12.70 -1.34
CA CYS A 334 -15.80 11.99 -0.78
C CYS A 334 -14.73 12.99 -0.33
N THR A 335 -14.62 13.20 0.98
CA THR A 335 -13.65 14.10 1.63
C THR A 335 -13.02 13.39 2.83
N PRO A 336 -11.88 13.87 3.39
CA PRO A 336 -11.31 13.28 4.60
C PRO A 336 -12.23 13.26 5.81
N GLN A 337 -13.24 14.17 5.86
CA GLN A 337 -14.24 14.23 6.92
C GLN A 337 -15.42 13.26 6.66
N SER A 338 -15.69 12.95 5.39
CA SER A 338 -16.74 12.02 4.97
C SER A 338 -16.21 11.13 3.83
N PRO A 339 -15.30 10.21 4.13
CA PRO A 339 -14.71 9.36 3.11
C PRO A 339 -15.72 8.32 2.62
N VAL A 340 -15.79 8.14 1.30
CA VAL A 340 -16.62 7.10 0.66
C VAL A 340 -15.79 5.83 0.43
N GLY A 341 -14.54 5.98 0.00
CA GLY A 341 -13.64 4.85 -0.22
C GLY A 341 -12.35 4.96 0.63
N PRO A 342 -11.63 3.86 0.83
CA PRO A 342 -10.46 3.80 1.71
C PRO A 342 -9.30 4.68 1.23
N CYS A 343 -9.20 4.98 -0.07
CA CYS A 343 -8.20 5.92 -0.60
C CYS A 343 -8.34 7.36 -0.07
N MET A 344 -9.53 7.72 0.45
CA MET A 344 -9.75 9.01 1.12
C MET A 344 -9.56 8.91 2.64
N VAL A 345 -9.54 7.70 3.21
CA VAL A 345 -9.31 7.43 4.64
C VAL A 345 -7.84 7.44 4.98
N SER A 346 -7.06 6.62 4.27
CA SER A 346 -5.63 6.43 4.55
C SER A 346 -4.81 7.67 4.17
N ILE A 347 -3.89 8.04 5.05
CA ILE A 347 -2.93 9.12 4.78
C ILE A 347 -1.96 8.80 3.63
N GLU A 348 -1.85 7.53 3.26
CA GLU A 348 -1.11 7.02 2.12
C GLU A 348 -1.98 6.84 0.86
N GLY A 349 -3.28 7.08 0.98
CA GLY A 349 -4.22 6.95 -0.13
C GLY A 349 -4.08 8.09 -1.14
N THR A 350 -4.02 7.76 -2.41
CA THR A 350 -3.84 8.71 -3.50
C THR A 350 -4.88 9.83 -3.46
N CYS A 351 -6.17 9.49 -3.27
CA CYS A 351 -7.24 10.50 -3.16
C CYS A 351 -7.03 11.46 -1.98
N GLN A 352 -6.64 10.96 -0.82
CA GLN A 352 -6.43 11.78 0.37
C GLN A 352 -5.23 12.73 0.20
N ILE A 353 -4.16 12.25 -0.42
CA ILE A 353 -2.96 13.02 -0.70
C ILE A 353 -3.28 14.13 -1.73
N GLU A 354 -3.98 13.79 -2.84
CA GLU A 354 -4.45 14.74 -3.84
C GLU A 354 -5.35 15.82 -3.21
N TYR A 355 -6.32 15.42 -2.39
CA TYR A 355 -7.19 16.36 -1.70
C TYR A 355 -6.41 17.35 -0.83
N ARG A 356 -5.39 16.87 -0.11
CA ARG A 356 -4.56 17.68 0.79
C ARG A 356 -3.77 18.75 0.06
N TYR A 357 -3.12 18.38 -1.05
CA TYR A 357 -2.16 19.28 -1.68
C TYR A 357 -2.75 20.08 -2.84
N ARG A 358 -3.56 19.49 -3.70
CA ARG A 358 -4.11 20.23 -4.86
C ARG A 358 -5.23 21.19 -4.48
N LYS A 359 -6.05 20.88 -3.48
CA LYS A 359 -7.07 21.82 -2.99
C LYS A 359 -6.44 23.08 -2.38
N THR A 360 -5.34 22.93 -1.67
CA THR A 360 -4.61 24.06 -1.10
C THR A 360 -4.07 25.00 -2.20
N VAL A 361 -3.55 24.44 -3.30
CA VAL A 361 -3.05 25.24 -4.43
C VAL A 361 -4.16 26.02 -5.13
N LYS A 362 -5.36 25.43 -5.31
CA LYS A 362 -6.52 26.14 -5.91
C LYS A 362 -7.06 27.28 -5.01
N GLN A 363 -6.92 27.15 -3.67
CA GLN A 363 -7.33 28.22 -2.75
C GLN A 363 -6.34 29.38 -2.69
N VAL A 364 -5.04 29.16 -2.90
CA VAL A 364 -4.01 30.21 -2.91
C VAL A 364 -4.03 31.03 -4.21
N LYS A 365 -4.59 30.48 -5.29
CA LYS A 365 -4.73 31.17 -6.59
C LYS A 365 -6.02 31.99 -6.73
N ARG A 366 -6.89 32.04 -5.69
CA ARG A 366 -8.06 32.91 -5.59
C ARG A 366 -7.78 34.06 -4.61
#